data_1def91b16ce1b376f634b424b145800e
#
_entry.id   1def91b16ce1b376f634b424b145800e
#
_cell.length_a   1.000
_cell.length_b   1.000
_cell.length_c   1.000
_cell.angle_alpha   90.00
_cell.angle_beta   90.00
_cell.angle_gamma   90.00
#
_symmetry.space_group_name_H-M   'P 1'
#
loop_
_entity.id
_entity.type
_entity.pdbx_description
1 polymer ?
#
loop_
_entity_poly.entity_id
_entity_poly.type
_entity_poly.pdbx_seq_one_letter_code
_entity_poly.pdbx_strand_id
1 'polypeptide(L)'
;EAEELDRLLERMEELFDTEHALEFTVEAGRPDSITREKLSVLKAHGITRISINPQTMNQKTLDLIGRRHTVDMVKEKFYMARELGFDNINMDLIMGLPEETLEDVDRTLEEIRALSPDSLTVHSLAIKRAARLNMFKEEYSGLHIVNTPEMIERSAACARSMGMEPYYLYRQKNMAGNFENVGYARPGKACIYNILIMEEMQTIAACGAGTTTKVVFPKENRRERCENVKEVEQYIARIDEMMERKDRIGL
;
A
#
# COMPACT_ATOMS: atom_id res chain seq x y z
N GLU A 1 -1.68 -18.79 -5.83
CA GLU A 1 -1.86 -19.67 -4.67
C GLU A 1 -0.64 -19.61 -3.74
N ALA A 2 -0.63 -20.34 -2.59
CA ALA A 2 0.50 -20.31 -1.64
C ALA A 2 1.76 -20.93 -2.26
N GLU A 3 1.63 -22.00 -3.00
CA GLU A 3 2.75 -22.67 -3.70
C GLU A 3 3.40 -21.78 -4.77
N GLU A 4 2.61 -20.95 -5.45
CA GLU A 4 3.15 -20.01 -6.45
C GLU A 4 3.93 -18.88 -5.77
N LEU A 5 3.44 -18.43 -4.61
CA LEU A 5 4.12 -17.42 -3.79
C LEU A 5 5.44 -17.96 -3.24
N ASP A 6 5.44 -19.20 -2.74
CA ASP A 6 6.61 -19.90 -2.23
C ASP A 6 7.69 -20.00 -3.32
N ARG A 7 7.35 -20.55 -4.48
CA ARG A 7 8.27 -20.62 -5.63
C ARG A 7 8.82 -19.27 -6.09
N LEU A 8 7.99 -18.22 -6.03
CA LEU A 8 8.45 -16.87 -6.36
C LEU A 8 9.50 -16.39 -5.37
N LEU A 9 9.25 -16.59 -4.07
CA LEU A 9 10.17 -16.15 -3.01
C LEU A 9 11.45 -16.98 -3.00
N GLU A 10 11.39 -18.32 -3.17
CA GLU A 10 12.55 -19.15 -3.40
C GLU A 10 13.42 -18.61 -4.55
N ARG A 11 12.79 -18.27 -5.68
CA ARG A 11 13.53 -17.74 -6.83
C ARG A 11 14.14 -16.38 -6.55
N MET A 12 13.49 -15.54 -5.74
CA MET A 12 14.06 -14.26 -5.31
C MET A 12 15.28 -14.46 -4.41
N GLU A 13 15.23 -15.39 -3.48
CA GLU A 13 16.35 -15.74 -2.59
C GLU A 13 17.55 -16.30 -3.36
N GLU A 14 17.32 -17.09 -4.41
CA GLU A 14 18.39 -17.58 -5.29
C GLU A 14 19.09 -16.46 -6.08
N LEU A 15 18.37 -15.40 -6.43
CA LEU A 15 18.85 -14.33 -7.31
C LEU A 15 19.35 -13.09 -6.58
N PHE A 16 18.86 -12.85 -5.37
CA PHE A 16 19.13 -11.66 -4.61
C PHE A 16 19.57 -12.02 -3.18
N ASP A 17 20.41 -11.19 -2.59
CA ASP A 17 20.81 -11.29 -1.19
C ASP A 17 19.68 -10.77 -0.28
N THR A 18 18.61 -11.55 -0.14
CA THR A 18 17.47 -11.21 0.69
C THR A 18 17.75 -11.28 2.18
N GLU A 19 18.74 -12.08 2.60
CA GLU A 19 19.14 -12.23 4.00
C GLU A 19 19.70 -10.91 4.60
N HIS A 20 20.40 -10.12 3.77
CA HIS A 20 20.94 -8.82 4.18
C HIS A 20 20.04 -7.63 3.81
N ALA A 21 18.83 -7.88 3.31
CA ALA A 21 17.88 -6.83 3.02
C ALA A 21 17.43 -6.11 4.30
N LEU A 22 17.55 -4.79 4.33
CA LEU A 22 17.08 -3.97 5.46
C LEU A 22 15.57 -4.04 5.65
N GLU A 23 14.85 -4.26 4.57
CA GLU A 23 13.40 -4.43 4.56
C GLU A 23 13.01 -5.41 3.45
N PHE A 24 12.20 -6.40 3.79
CA PHE A 24 11.55 -7.28 2.84
C PHE A 24 10.04 -7.21 3.08
N THR A 25 9.36 -6.42 2.27
CA THR A 25 7.94 -6.08 2.44
C THR A 25 7.06 -6.76 1.41
N VAL A 26 5.93 -7.27 1.86
CA VAL A 26 4.84 -7.73 0.99
C VAL A 26 3.59 -6.90 1.23
N GLU A 27 3.16 -6.19 0.19
CA GLU A 27 1.87 -5.52 0.16
C GLU A 27 0.75 -6.56 -0.04
N ALA A 28 0.39 -7.25 1.04
CA ALA A 28 -0.70 -8.22 1.03
C ALA A 28 -2.06 -7.54 0.81
N GLY A 29 -2.17 -6.31 1.25
CA GLY A 29 -3.16 -5.27 0.91
C GLY A 29 -4.60 -5.67 1.17
N ARG A 30 -5.16 -6.53 0.35
CA ARG A 30 -6.58 -6.91 0.38
C ARG A 30 -6.85 -8.07 1.35
N PRO A 31 -7.62 -7.86 2.43
CA PRO A 31 -7.93 -8.91 3.41
C PRO A 31 -8.52 -10.19 2.81
N ASP A 32 -9.32 -10.08 1.74
CA ASP A 32 -9.92 -11.22 1.04
C ASP A 32 -8.92 -12.10 0.29
N SER A 33 -7.69 -11.64 0.08
CA SER A 33 -6.62 -12.42 -0.55
C SER A 33 -5.65 -13.07 0.45
N ILE A 34 -5.77 -12.75 1.74
CA ILE A 34 -4.88 -13.21 2.80
C ILE A 34 -5.39 -14.54 3.36
N THR A 35 -4.54 -15.56 3.36
CA THR A 35 -4.81 -16.85 3.98
C THR A 35 -3.68 -17.21 4.95
N ARG A 36 -3.94 -18.15 5.88
CA ARG A 36 -2.93 -18.63 6.84
C ARG A 36 -1.74 -19.26 6.12
N GLU A 37 -2.00 -20.02 5.07
CA GLU A 37 -0.97 -20.68 4.27
C GLU A 37 -0.05 -19.65 3.62
N LYS A 38 -0.61 -18.60 2.99
CA LYS A 38 0.19 -17.52 2.39
C LYS A 38 1.01 -16.77 3.43
N LEU A 39 0.42 -16.43 4.58
CA LEU A 39 1.15 -15.78 5.66
C LEU A 39 2.27 -16.68 6.21
N SER A 40 2.05 -17.98 6.31
CA SER A 40 3.08 -18.95 6.74
C SER A 40 4.24 -18.99 5.75
N VAL A 41 3.96 -19.01 4.44
CA VAL A 41 4.98 -18.91 3.39
C VAL A 41 5.77 -17.60 3.54
N LEU A 42 5.10 -16.45 3.63
CA LEU A 42 5.78 -15.17 3.81
C LEU A 42 6.70 -15.16 5.04
N LYS A 43 6.23 -15.75 6.14
CA LYS A 43 7.03 -15.82 7.37
C LYS A 43 8.23 -16.74 7.24
N ALA A 44 8.09 -17.87 6.55
CA ALA A 44 9.19 -18.82 6.27
C ALA A 44 10.30 -18.18 5.43
N HIS A 45 9.95 -17.29 4.50
CA HIS A 45 10.89 -16.53 3.66
C HIS A 45 11.38 -15.21 4.28
N GLY A 46 11.25 -15.04 5.58
CA GLY A 46 11.85 -13.89 6.28
C GLY A 46 11.20 -12.53 5.95
N ILE A 47 9.97 -12.50 5.45
CA ILE A 47 9.26 -11.23 5.23
C ILE A 47 9.17 -10.46 6.53
N THR A 48 9.73 -9.25 6.54
CA THR A 48 9.85 -8.40 7.73
C THR A 48 8.65 -7.48 7.94
N ARG A 49 7.90 -7.16 6.89
CA ARG A 49 6.77 -6.22 6.92
C ARG A 49 5.67 -6.67 5.98
N ILE A 50 4.43 -6.55 6.42
CA ILE A 50 3.25 -6.76 5.56
C ILE A 50 2.27 -5.58 5.68
N SER A 51 1.38 -5.46 4.70
CA SER A 51 0.23 -4.56 4.80
C SER A 51 -1.08 -5.33 4.84
N ILE A 52 -2.04 -4.86 5.65
CA ILE A 52 -3.43 -5.32 5.67
C ILE A 52 -4.31 -4.08 5.61
N ASN A 53 -4.90 -3.79 4.43
CA ASN A 53 -5.45 -2.49 4.13
C ASN A 53 -6.98 -2.46 4.20
N PRO A 54 -7.58 -2.01 5.32
CA PRO A 54 -9.03 -1.92 5.47
C PRO A 54 -9.66 -0.87 4.58
N GLN A 55 -8.98 0.23 4.32
CA GLN A 55 -9.44 1.48 3.71
C GLN A 55 -10.38 2.27 4.64
N THR A 56 -11.33 1.62 5.28
CA THR A 56 -12.23 2.07 6.33
C THR A 56 -12.71 0.87 7.16
N MET A 57 -13.16 1.09 8.37
CA MET A 57 -13.82 0.08 9.21
C MET A 57 -15.35 0.28 9.24
N ASN A 58 -15.90 0.89 8.20
CA ASN A 58 -17.35 1.07 7.99
C ASN A 58 -17.82 0.11 6.88
N GLN A 59 -18.57 -0.93 7.26
CA GLN A 59 -19.03 -1.95 6.31
C GLN A 59 -19.87 -1.36 5.18
N LYS A 60 -20.77 -0.42 5.50
CA LYS A 60 -21.61 0.23 4.49
C LYS A 60 -20.78 0.94 3.41
N THR A 61 -19.69 1.59 3.82
CA THR A 61 -18.78 2.26 2.88
C THR A 61 -17.97 1.24 2.08
N LEU A 62 -17.49 0.15 2.69
CA LEU A 62 -16.81 -0.93 1.96
C LEU A 62 -17.69 -1.50 0.84
N ASP A 63 -18.96 -1.77 1.14
CA ASP A 63 -19.93 -2.26 0.17
C ASP A 63 -20.15 -1.25 -0.97
N LEU A 64 -20.32 0.03 -0.61
CA LEU A 64 -20.51 1.14 -1.57
C LEU A 64 -19.34 1.29 -2.55
N ILE A 65 -18.10 1.19 -2.06
CA ILE A 65 -16.90 1.30 -2.91
C ILE A 65 -16.51 -0.02 -3.59
N GLY A 66 -17.34 -1.06 -3.44
CA GLY A 66 -17.15 -2.36 -4.10
C GLY A 66 -16.00 -3.19 -3.55
N ARG A 67 -15.68 -3.05 -2.26
CA ARG A 67 -14.75 -3.93 -1.56
C ARG A 67 -15.43 -5.24 -1.20
N ARG A 68 -14.73 -6.36 -1.38
CA ARG A 68 -15.27 -7.71 -1.12
C ARG A 68 -15.03 -8.21 0.30
N HIS A 69 -14.12 -7.55 1.04
CA HIS A 69 -13.82 -7.91 2.42
C HIS A 69 -14.78 -7.23 3.39
N THR A 70 -14.94 -7.83 4.55
CA THR A 70 -15.72 -7.27 5.66
C THR A 70 -14.80 -6.72 6.74
N VAL A 71 -15.36 -5.89 7.63
CA VAL A 71 -14.64 -5.38 8.82
C VAL A 71 -14.14 -6.54 9.69
N ASP A 72 -14.97 -7.57 9.90
CA ASP A 72 -14.57 -8.75 10.69
C ASP A 72 -13.42 -9.51 10.02
N MET A 73 -13.42 -9.60 8.68
CA MET A 73 -12.31 -10.21 7.94
C MET A 73 -11.00 -9.44 8.15
N VAL A 74 -11.04 -8.10 8.17
CA VAL A 74 -9.84 -7.29 8.48
C VAL A 74 -9.28 -7.67 9.84
N LYS A 75 -10.13 -7.73 10.88
CA LYS A 75 -9.75 -8.11 12.25
C LYS A 75 -9.17 -9.52 12.29
N GLU A 76 -9.86 -10.47 11.67
CA GLU A 76 -9.42 -11.88 11.57
C GLU A 76 -8.01 -11.97 10.96
N LYS A 77 -7.78 -11.33 9.80
CA LYS A 77 -6.49 -11.40 9.11
C LYS A 77 -5.38 -10.70 9.89
N PHE A 78 -5.70 -9.61 10.56
CA PHE A 78 -4.76 -8.91 11.42
C PHE A 78 -4.29 -9.80 12.59
N TYR A 79 -5.23 -10.40 13.34
CA TYR A 79 -4.87 -11.29 14.45
C TYR A 79 -4.17 -12.56 13.98
N MET A 80 -4.59 -13.13 12.84
CA MET A 80 -3.91 -14.27 12.22
C MET A 80 -2.45 -13.95 11.89
N ALA A 81 -2.17 -12.77 11.36
CA ALA A 81 -0.80 -12.32 11.09
C ALA A 81 0.01 -12.16 12.39
N ARG A 82 -0.59 -11.58 13.43
CA ARG A 82 0.04 -11.46 14.75
C ARG A 82 0.36 -12.83 15.37
N GLU A 83 -0.55 -13.80 15.31
CA GLU A 83 -0.34 -15.18 15.76
C GLU A 83 0.86 -15.85 15.05
N LEU A 84 1.05 -15.57 13.77
CA LEU A 84 2.18 -16.07 12.96
C LEU A 84 3.47 -15.28 13.20
N GLY A 85 3.45 -14.28 14.11
CA GLY A 85 4.65 -13.56 14.54
C GLY A 85 5.04 -12.38 13.64
N PHE A 86 4.09 -11.82 12.85
CA PHE A 86 4.35 -10.54 12.17
C PHE A 86 4.26 -9.40 13.18
N ASP A 87 5.32 -8.66 13.34
CA ASP A 87 5.49 -7.55 14.28
C ASP A 87 5.68 -6.19 13.57
N ASN A 88 5.51 -6.16 12.25
CA ASN A 88 5.49 -4.94 11.44
C ASN A 88 4.34 -5.02 10.42
N ILE A 89 3.15 -4.60 10.87
CA ILE A 89 1.93 -4.61 10.06
C ILE A 89 1.49 -3.17 9.81
N ASN A 90 1.41 -2.80 8.54
CA ASN A 90 0.83 -1.53 8.09
C ASN A 90 -0.66 -1.68 7.81
N MET A 91 -1.42 -0.63 8.07
CA MET A 91 -2.81 -0.51 7.63
C MET A 91 -3.00 0.80 6.86
N ASP A 92 -3.74 0.75 5.74
CA ASP A 92 -4.09 1.94 4.97
C ASP A 92 -5.52 2.34 5.23
N LEU A 93 -5.72 3.64 5.45
CA LEU A 93 -7.03 4.29 5.53
C LEU A 93 -7.18 5.31 4.40
N ILE A 94 -8.42 5.53 3.97
CA ILE A 94 -8.75 6.58 3.01
C ILE A 94 -9.75 7.55 3.65
N MET A 95 -9.36 8.82 3.74
CA MET A 95 -10.23 9.90 4.17
C MET A 95 -10.97 10.50 2.97
N GLY A 96 -12.21 10.88 3.18
CA GLY A 96 -13.07 11.41 2.12
C GLY A 96 -13.73 10.33 1.26
N LEU A 97 -13.92 9.14 1.80
CA LEU A 97 -14.73 8.12 1.14
C LEU A 97 -16.21 8.59 1.00
N PRO A 98 -16.91 8.14 -0.05
CA PRO A 98 -18.29 8.55 -0.26
C PRO A 98 -19.18 8.25 0.93
N GLU A 99 -20.03 9.21 1.28
CA GLU A 99 -21.04 9.15 2.36
C GLU A 99 -20.45 8.97 3.77
N GLU A 100 -19.14 9.05 3.98
CA GLU A 100 -18.55 9.03 5.31
C GLU A 100 -18.61 10.38 5.99
N THR A 101 -19.13 10.37 7.22
CA THR A 101 -19.16 11.48 8.15
C THR A 101 -17.93 11.47 9.07
N LEU A 102 -17.77 12.53 9.85
CA LEU A 102 -16.73 12.59 10.87
C LEU A 102 -16.89 11.48 11.92
N GLU A 103 -18.14 11.12 12.27
CA GLU A 103 -18.43 10.02 13.21
C GLU A 103 -18.05 8.65 12.62
N ASP A 104 -18.18 8.45 11.32
CA ASP A 104 -17.72 7.24 10.62
C ASP A 104 -16.20 7.12 10.66
N VAL A 105 -15.51 8.25 10.48
CA VAL A 105 -14.05 8.32 10.62
C VAL A 105 -13.64 8.01 12.07
N ASP A 106 -14.28 8.60 13.05
CA ASP A 106 -13.98 8.35 14.46
C ASP A 106 -14.14 6.87 14.83
N ARG A 107 -15.23 6.22 14.40
CA ARG A 107 -15.42 4.77 14.60
C ARG A 107 -14.32 3.95 13.94
N THR A 108 -13.95 4.31 12.70
CA THR A 108 -12.82 3.66 12.01
C THR A 108 -11.53 3.79 12.81
N LEU A 109 -11.23 4.99 13.30
CA LEU A 109 -10.01 5.25 14.07
C LEU A 109 -10.00 4.52 15.42
N GLU A 110 -11.15 4.37 16.07
CA GLU A 110 -11.28 3.57 17.31
C GLU A 110 -10.97 2.10 17.07
N GLU A 111 -11.50 1.52 15.99
CA GLU A 111 -11.22 0.14 15.60
C GLU A 111 -9.73 -0.08 15.26
N ILE A 112 -9.12 0.85 14.51
CA ILE A 112 -7.69 0.81 14.19
C ILE A 112 -6.84 0.90 15.45
N ARG A 113 -7.19 1.79 16.37
CA ARG A 113 -6.49 1.93 17.64
C ARG A 113 -6.59 0.65 18.49
N ALA A 114 -7.74 -0.03 18.48
CA ALA A 114 -7.92 -1.31 19.16
C ALA A 114 -7.05 -2.43 18.57
N LEU A 115 -6.91 -2.47 17.25
CA LEU A 115 -6.00 -3.39 16.55
C LEU A 115 -4.53 -3.06 16.82
N SER A 116 -4.20 -1.78 16.95
CA SER A 116 -2.84 -1.31 17.26
C SER A 116 -1.78 -1.78 16.25
N PRO A 117 -1.89 -1.40 14.96
CA PRO A 117 -0.88 -1.71 13.95
C PRO A 117 0.46 -1.03 14.27
N ASP A 118 1.52 -1.38 13.54
CA ASP A 118 2.86 -0.80 13.72
C ASP A 118 3.08 0.43 12.87
N SER A 119 2.36 0.54 11.78
CA SER A 119 2.31 1.72 10.92
C SER A 119 0.91 1.92 10.34
N LEU A 120 0.62 3.17 9.99
CA LEU A 120 -0.65 3.60 9.44
C LEU A 120 -0.39 4.56 8.28
N THR A 121 -1.00 4.30 7.13
CA THR A 121 -0.98 5.25 6.02
C THR A 121 -2.37 5.86 5.86
N VAL A 122 -2.46 7.17 5.97
CA VAL A 122 -3.69 7.94 5.79
C VAL A 122 -3.68 8.56 4.40
N HIS A 123 -4.53 8.06 3.53
CA HIS A 123 -4.72 8.58 2.19
C HIS A 123 -5.90 9.55 2.16
N SER A 124 -5.80 10.57 1.33
CA SER A 124 -6.97 11.34 0.89
C SER A 124 -7.50 10.75 -0.41
N LEU A 125 -8.80 10.58 -0.53
CA LEU A 125 -9.41 10.00 -1.73
C LEU A 125 -8.97 10.75 -2.98
N ALA A 126 -8.37 10.05 -3.93
CA ALA A 126 -8.00 10.58 -5.25
C ALA A 126 -8.91 9.98 -6.32
N ILE A 127 -9.69 10.82 -6.98
CA ILE A 127 -10.59 10.39 -8.05
C ILE A 127 -9.79 10.32 -9.35
N LYS A 128 -9.31 9.12 -9.69
CA LYS A 128 -8.59 8.86 -10.94
C LYS A 128 -9.57 8.70 -12.11
N ARG A 129 -9.15 9.08 -13.32
CA ARG A 129 -9.99 8.97 -14.55
C ARG A 129 -10.55 7.56 -14.79
N ALA A 130 -9.78 6.54 -14.47
CA ALA A 130 -10.15 5.13 -14.62
C ALA A 130 -10.79 4.53 -13.35
N ALA A 131 -11.02 5.32 -12.29
CA ALA A 131 -11.72 4.82 -11.12
C ALA A 131 -13.21 4.62 -11.42
N ARG A 132 -13.81 3.59 -10.83
CA ARG A 132 -15.24 3.28 -11.01
C ARG A 132 -16.14 4.48 -10.73
N LEU A 133 -15.84 5.24 -9.69
CA LEU A 133 -16.48 6.51 -9.33
C LEU A 133 -16.47 7.55 -10.47
N ASN A 134 -15.46 7.51 -11.35
CA ASN A 134 -15.38 8.46 -12.47
C ASN A 134 -15.93 7.86 -13.78
N MET A 135 -15.89 6.54 -13.95
CA MET A 135 -16.43 5.85 -15.12
C MET A 135 -17.96 5.82 -15.09
N PHE A 136 -18.55 5.74 -13.92
CA PHE A 136 -20.01 5.68 -13.69
C PHE A 136 -20.51 6.95 -12.98
N LYS A 137 -20.09 8.12 -13.48
CA LYS A 137 -20.43 9.42 -12.88
C LYS A 137 -21.92 9.64 -12.63
N GLU A 138 -22.77 9.12 -13.50
CA GLU A 138 -24.22 9.26 -13.36
C GLU A 138 -24.76 8.45 -12.18
N GLU A 139 -24.24 7.25 -11.92
CA GLU A 139 -24.61 6.41 -10.77
C GLU A 139 -24.13 7.01 -9.44
N TYR A 140 -23.00 7.74 -9.47
CA TYR A 140 -22.36 8.32 -8.29
C TYR A 140 -22.51 9.84 -8.17
N SER A 141 -23.31 10.47 -9.06
CA SER A 141 -23.46 11.94 -9.10
C SER A 141 -24.14 12.54 -7.87
N GLY A 142 -24.84 11.71 -7.08
CA GLY A 142 -25.49 12.12 -5.83
C GLY A 142 -24.70 11.87 -4.57
N LEU A 143 -23.50 11.24 -4.66
CA LEU A 143 -22.72 10.92 -3.47
C LEU A 143 -21.95 12.11 -2.91
N HIS A 144 -22.04 12.31 -1.62
CA HIS A 144 -21.26 13.31 -0.91
C HIS A 144 -19.85 12.77 -0.65
N ILE A 145 -18.85 13.49 -1.19
CA ILE A 145 -17.42 13.21 -0.97
C ILE A 145 -16.87 14.43 -0.23
N VAL A 146 -16.64 14.26 1.07
CA VAL A 146 -16.16 15.34 1.94
C VAL A 146 -14.91 14.87 2.67
N ASN A 147 -13.81 15.57 2.45
CA ASN A 147 -12.59 15.39 3.23
C ASN A 147 -12.25 16.73 3.88
N THR A 148 -12.25 16.78 5.20
CA THR A 148 -12.07 18.01 5.98
C THR A 148 -10.73 18.01 6.70
N PRO A 149 -10.18 19.20 7.04
CA PRO A 149 -8.99 19.30 7.91
C PRO A 149 -9.17 18.52 9.20
N GLU A 150 -10.38 18.52 9.78
CA GLU A 150 -10.68 17.84 11.03
C GLU A 150 -10.54 16.31 10.93
N MET A 151 -10.98 15.69 9.82
CA MET A 151 -10.79 14.25 9.57
C MET A 151 -9.30 13.89 9.52
N ILE A 152 -8.50 14.71 8.85
CA ILE A 152 -7.03 14.52 8.75
C ILE A 152 -6.38 14.69 10.12
N GLU A 153 -6.76 15.72 10.88
CA GLU A 153 -6.22 15.98 12.22
C GLU A 153 -6.54 14.85 13.21
N ARG A 154 -7.77 14.33 13.20
CA ARG A 154 -8.18 13.18 14.01
C ARG A 154 -7.40 11.92 13.67
N SER A 155 -7.16 11.68 12.36
CA SER A 155 -6.32 10.57 11.91
C SER A 155 -4.88 10.70 12.42
N ALA A 156 -4.30 11.90 12.33
CA ALA A 156 -2.97 12.19 12.86
C ALA A 156 -2.90 12.06 14.37
N ALA A 157 -3.92 12.53 15.08
CA ALA A 157 -4.02 12.38 16.55
C ALA A 157 -4.13 10.91 16.96
N CYS A 158 -4.91 10.12 16.24
CA CYS A 158 -5.02 8.68 16.45
C CYS A 158 -3.66 7.98 16.26
N ALA A 159 -2.93 8.27 15.17
CA ALA A 159 -1.60 7.73 14.93
C ALA A 159 -0.64 8.08 16.09
N ARG A 160 -0.58 9.36 16.50
CA ARG A 160 0.23 9.79 17.65
C ARG A 160 -0.15 9.09 18.94
N SER A 161 -1.44 8.85 19.20
CA SER A 161 -1.89 8.13 20.39
C SER A 161 -1.42 6.67 20.45
N MET A 162 -1.06 6.08 19.29
CA MET A 162 -0.45 4.76 19.17
C MET A 162 1.08 4.78 19.21
N GLY A 163 1.70 5.94 19.48
CA GLY A 163 3.16 6.12 19.50
C GLY A 163 3.80 6.17 18.09
N MET A 164 3.04 6.58 17.09
CA MET A 164 3.52 6.72 15.72
C MET A 164 3.86 8.17 15.41
N GLU A 165 4.93 8.34 14.60
CA GLU A 165 5.36 9.63 14.06
C GLU A 165 5.22 9.63 12.54
N PRO A 166 4.94 10.78 11.90
CA PRO A 166 4.96 10.88 10.44
C PRO A 166 6.38 10.66 9.92
N TYR A 167 6.53 9.85 8.86
CA TYR A 167 7.84 9.53 8.31
C TYR A 167 7.95 9.77 6.79
N TYR A 168 6.83 9.87 6.08
CA TYR A 168 6.79 10.32 4.69
C TYR A 168 5.43 10.94 4.36
N LEU A 169 5.42 11.77 3.34
CA LEU A 169 4.20 12.32 2.77
C LEU A 169 4.31 12.45 1.25
N TYR A 170 3.18 12.38 0.57
CA TYR A 170 3.11 12.68 -0.86
C TYR A 170 1.73 13.19 -1.25
N ARG A 171 1.68 13.93 -2.36
CA ARG A 171 0.45 14.47 -2.92
C ARG A 171 0.20 13.93 -4.33
N GLN A 172 -1.03 13.58 -4.62
CA GLN A 172 -1.50 13.25 -5.96
C GLN A 172 -2.37 14.37 -6.53
N LYS A 173 -2.61 14.35 -7.84
CA LYS A 173 -3.57 15.26 -8.47
C LYS A 173 -5.01 14.81 -8.14
N ASN A 174 -5.93 15.77 -8.03
CA ASN A 174 -7.37 15.55 -7.82
C ASN A 174 -7.70 14.80 -6.52
N MET A 175 -7.07 15.19 -5.43
CA MET A 175 -7.36 14.64 -4.09
C MET A 175 -8.50 15.42 -3.44
N ALA A 176 -9.40 14.71 -2.77
CA ALA A 176 -10.47 15.29 -1.98
C ALA A 176 -9.88 16.19 -0.87
N GLY A 177 -10.34 17.44 -0.78
CA GLY A 177 -9.83 18.41 0.19
C GLY A 177 -8.42 18.94 -0.10
N ASN A 178 -7.74 18.44 -1.17
CA ASN A 178 -6.37 18.83 -1.55
C ASN A 178 -5.31 18.58 -0.44
N PHE A 179 -5.51 17.54 0.38
CA PHE A 179 -4.59 17.14 1.45
C PHE A 179 -3.54 16.17 0.94
N GLU A 180 -2.44 16.02 1.69
CA GLU A 180 -1.40 15.02 1.46
C GLU A 180 -1.84 13.62 1.94
N ASN A 181 -1.21 12.59 1.38
CA ASN A 181 -1.15 11.27 1.98
C ASN A 181 0.02 11.24 2.95
N VAL A 182 -0.19 10.74 4.15
CA VAL A 182 0.84 10.72 5.19
C VAL A 182 0.98 9.31 5.75
N GLY A 183 2.21 8.81 5.80
CA GLY A 183 2.56 7.58 6.49
C GLY A 183 3.06 7.88 7.90
N TYR A 184 2.51 7.17 8.87
CA TYR A 184 2.88 7.20 10.28
C TYR A 184 3.42 5.83 10.69
N ALA A 185 4.46 5.80 11.51
CA ALA A 185 5.02 4.55 12.00
C ALA A 185 5.56 4.69 13.42
N ARG A 186 5.55 3.60 14.18
CA ARG A 186 6.30 3.50 15.42
C ARG A 186 7.81 3.52 15.15
N PRO A 187 8.65 3.91 16.10
CA PRO A 187 10.10 3.85 15.94
C PRO A 187 10.57 2.47 15.45
N GLY A 188 11.35 2.47 14.37
CA GLY A 188 11.87 1.25 13.73
C GLY A 188 10.87 0.45 12.89
N LYS A 189 9.65 0.96 12.65
CA LYS A 189 8.60 0.29 11.85
C LYS A 189 8.24 1.05 10.56
N ALA A 190 8.95 2.13 10.24
CA ALA A 190 8.77 2.86 8.99
C ALA A 190 9.10 1.99 7.77
N CYS A 191 8.36 2.16 6.69
CA CYS A 191 8.67 1.51 5.40
C CYS A 191 9.83 2.25 4.72
N ILE A 192 10.98 1.62 4.65
CA ILE A 192 12.20 2.18 4.04
C ILE A 192 11.97 2.47 2.56
N TYR A 193 11.27 1.57 1.86
CA TYR A 193 10.94 1.76 0.44
C TYR A 193 10.18 3.08 0.21
N ASN A 194 9.21 3.41 1.07
CA ASN A 194 8.44 4.65 0.93
C ASN A 194 9.33 5.90 1.08
N ILE A 195 10.29 5.87 1.99
CA ILE A 195 11.27 6.95 2.16
C ILE A 195 12.14 7.06 0.91
N LEU A 196 12.74 5.96 0.47
CA LEU A 196 13.69 5.94 -0.64
C LEU A 196 13.06 6.36 -1.97
N ILE A 197 11.80 5.98 -2.23
CA ILE A 197 11.10 6.37 -3.46
C ILE A 197 10.72 7.85 -3.47
N MET A 198 10.36 8.41 -2.31
CA MET A 198 10.02 9.84 -2.19
C MET A 198 11.25 10.73 -2.27
N GLU A 199 12.32 10.36 -1.57
CA GLU A 199 13.59 11.10 -1.57
C GLU A 199 14.42 10.88 -2.86
N GLU A 200 14.02 9.94 -3.72
CA GLU A 200 14.74 9.57 -4.96
C GLU A 200 16.22 9.27 -4.75
N MET A 201 16.54 8.61 -3.64
CA MET A 201 17.91 8.34 -3.21
C MET A 201 18.52 7.08 -3.82
N GLN A 202 17.68 6.15 -4.27
CA GLN A 202 18.11 4.82 -4.69
C GLN A 202 17.48 4.43 -6.02
N THR A 203 18.23 3.68 -6.83
CA THR A 203 17.71 2.96 -8.01
C THR A 203 16.70 1.91 -7.56
N ILE A 204 15.58 1.85 -8.24
CA ILE A 204 14.51 0.87 -8.02
C ILE A 204 14.35 0.07 -9.30
N ALA A 205 14.83 -1.16 -9.30
CA ALA A 205 14.58 -2.12 -10.37
C ALA A 205 13.19 -2.72 -10.18
N ALA A 206 12.38 -2.70 -11.23
CA ALA A 206 10.99 -3.16 -11.16
C ALA A 206 10.71 -4.29 -12.16
N CYS A 207 10.16 -5.40 -11.66
CA CYS A 207 9.68 -6.53 -12.44
C CYS A 207 8.16 -6.58 -12.41
N GLY A 208 7.56 -7.12 -13.46
CA GLY A 208 6.10 -7.28 -13.59
C GLY A 208 5.43 -6.26 -14.52
N ALA A 209 4.26 -6.62 -14.98
CA ALA A 209 3.45 -5.78 -15.86
C ALA A 209 3.03 -4.46 -15.16
N GLY A 210 3.09 -3.36 -15.89
CA GLY A 210 2.69 -2.03 -15.40
C GLY A 210 3.63 -1.38 -14.38
N THR A 211 4.76 -1.98 -14.08
CA THR A 211 5.75 -1.42 -13.15
C THR A 211 6.71 -0.46 -13.85
N THR A 212 7.36 0.38 -13.07
CA THR A 212 8.34 1.36 -13.57
C THR A 212 9.65 1.22 -12.82
N THR A 213 10.70 0.90 -13.55
CA THR A 213 12.09 1.00 -13.07
C THR A 213 12.51 2.46 -13.04
N LYS A 214 13.16 2.88 -11.95
CA LYS A 214 13.74 4.22 -11.80
C LYS A 214 15.23 4.08 -11.51
N VAL A 215 16.08 4.57 -12.40
CA VAL A 215 17.53 4.64 -12.19
C VAL A 215 17.89 6.05 -11.70
N VAL A 216 18.63 6.10 -10.62
CA VAL A 216 19.12 7.35 -10.01
C VAL A 216 20.62 7.47 -10.25
N PHE A 217 21.04 8.62 -10.80
CA PHE A 217 22.44 8.97 -11.01
C PHE A 217 22.78 10.17 -10.08
N PRO A 218 23.20 9.91 -8.83
CA PRO A 218 23.34 10.97 -7.83
C PRO A 218 24.39 12.03 -8.22
N LYS A 219 25.49 11.59 -8.83
CA LYS A 219 26.59 12.50 -9.26
C LYS A 219 26.14 13.47 -10.36
N GLU A 220 25.21 13.08 -11.19
CA GLU A 220 24.69 13.85 -12.32
C GLU A 220 23.41 14.60 -11.97
N ASN A 221 22.87 14.37 -10.78
CA ASN A 221 21.52 14.79 -10.38
C ASN A 221 20.44 14.44 -11.44
N ARG A 222 20.57 13.27 -12.05
CA ARG A 222 19.74 12.78 -13.15
C ARG A 222 18.98 11.53 -12.75
N ARG A 223 17.78 11.39 -13.27
CA ARG A 223 16.93 10.23 -13.07
C ARG A 223 16.38 9.77 -14.40
N GLU A 224 16.36 8.47 -14.63
CA GLU A 224 15.74 7.84 -15.80
C GLU A 224 14.65 6.87 -15.37
N ARG A 225 13.65 6.71 -16.22
CA ARG A 225 12.55 5.78 -15.99
C ARG A 225 12.38 4.86 -17.17
N CYS A 226 12.13 3.59 -16.86
CA CYS A 226 11.80 2.57 -17.82
C CYS A 226 10.51 1.87 -17.40
N GLU A 227 9.48 2.01 -18.23
CA GLU A 227 8.15 1.45 -17.93
C GLU A 227 7.98 0.10 -18.61
N ASN A 228 7.48 -0.87 -17.89
CA ASN A 228 6.97 -2.11 -18.45
C ASN A 228 5.56 -1.89 -19.02
N VAL A 229 5.18 -2.66 -20.03
CA VAL A 229 3.83 -2.62 -20.56
C VAL A 229 2.82 -3.04 -19.50
N LYS A 230 1.61 -2.47 -19.55
CA LYS A 230 0.61 -2.62 -18.49
C LYS A 230 -0.14 -3.94 -18.53
N GLU A 231 -0.43 -4.42 -19.75
CA GLU A 231 -1.19 -5.65 -19.96
C GLU A 231 -0.30 -6.87 -19.71
N VAL A 232 -0.76 -7.80 -18.87
CA VAL A 232 0.01 -9.00 -18.46
C VAL A 232 0.40 -9.85 -19.67
N GLU A 233 -0.52 -10.11 -20.60
CA GLU A 233 -0.26 -10.88 -21.81
C GLU A 233 0.81 -10.21 -22.69
N GLN A 234 0.73 -8.89 -22.83
CA GLN A 234 1.74 -8.11 -23.58
C GLN A 234 3.11 -8.12 -22.87
N TYR A 235 3.11 -8.08 -21.54
CA TYR A 235 4.34 -8.14 -20.77
C TYR A 235 5.05 -9.49 -20.97
N ILE A 236 4.31 -10.59 -20.90
CA ILE A 236 4.85 -11.95 -21.12
C ILE A 236 5.37 -12.09 -22.56
N ALA A 237 4.57 -11.68 -23.55
CA ALA A 237 4.94 -11.80 -24.96
C ALA A 237 6.15 -10.94 -25.38
N ARG A 238 6.44 -9.86 -24.64
CA ARG A 238 7.49 -8.89 -24.94
C ARG A 238 8.54 -8.82 -23.82
N ILE A 239 8.77 -9.91 -23.11
CA ILE A 239 9.67 -9.92 -21.94
C ILE A 239 11.10 -9.50 -22.32
N ASP A 240 11.61 -9.97 -23.46
CA ASP A 240 12.95 -9.63 -23.95
C ASP A 240 13.09 -8.12 -24.20
N GLU A 241 12.07 -7.50 -24.82
CA GLU A 241 12.04 -6.05 -24.98
C GLU A 241 12.02 -5.30 -23.64
N MET A 242 11.32 -5.83 -22.63
CA MET A 242 11.31 -5.21 -21.30
C MET A 242 12.67 -5.29 -20.62
N MET A 243 13.43 -6.35 -20.86
CA MET A 243 14.83 -6.47 -20.41
C MET A 243 15.73 -5.49 -21.15
N GLU A 244 15.71 -5.49 -22.50
CA GLU A 244 16.49 -4.56 -23.32
C GLU A 244 16.27 -3.08 -22.96
N ARG A 245 15.04 -2.70 -22.59
CA ARG A 245 14.74 -1.33 -22.14
C ARG A 245 15.50 -0.95 -20.87
N LYS A 246 15.71 -1.91 -19.97
CA LYS A 246 16.45 -1.71 -18.71
C LYS A 246 17.95 -1.62 -18.97
N ASP A 247 18.48 -2.48 -19.83
CA ASP A 247 19.89 -2.45 -20.24
C ASP A 247 20.28 -1.08 -20.83
N ARG A 248 19.38 -0.46 -21.63
CA ARG A 248 19.61 0.87 -22.23
C ARG A 248 19.76 1.99 -21.22
N ILE A 249 19.23 1.85 -20.02
CA ILE A 249 19.32 2.85 -18.94
C ILE A 249 20.35 2.48 -17.87
N GLY A 250 21.15 1.42 -18.12
CA GLY A 250 22.29 1.04 -17.28
C GLY A 250 21.93 0.24 -16.04
N LEU A 251 20.97 -0.67 -16.17
CA LEU A 251 20.64 -1.66 -15.16
C LEU A 251 21.25 -3.01 -15.50
#